data_38493740b4d822fc5e427412163e3c69
#
_entry.id   38493740b4d822fc5e427412163e3c69
#
_cell.length_a   1.000
_cell.length_b   1.000
_cell.length_c   1.000
_cell.angle_alpha   90.00
_cell.angle_beta   90.00
_cell.angle_gamma   90.00
#
_symmetry.space_group_name_H-M   'P 1'
#
loop_
_entity.id
_entity.type
_entity.pdbx_description
1 polymer ?
#
loop_
_entity_poly.entity_id
_entity_poly.type
_entity_poly.pdbx_seq_one_letter_code
_entity_poly.pdbx_strand_id
1 'polypeptide(L)'
;MELRRSPTLEIGEKIKAAQTANKRLYSLSTPSLPYYTAELKTDCSWGRLSPPSGLPELIDQAKIDLFAGWNVFNHQVVITAGAKASLFAILKSITKAQDKILIPSPFWPSYFDICAVAECVPIEMPTAFSKGFNLDIDEIKKTYLKEKFRVIMFSNPNNPTGIIYDGDFLKQLDKFAQDCGVYIVIDQSFSKVIFDHDKWSRSRFQNSDRVIIVDSFSKNYLLQGARVAATLVPNHLTENFTNIHQTILSAAPAPAQIMALQAMKKKLLIPSLFEQREKTQNFLTKKKWDFIEQSGSFYFFPKILNMEAMEERAFRKGILLLQGSFFGKGYDDHFRLCFAKPMSELQIIFDKLDSALNEK
;
A
#
# COMPACT_ATOMS: atom_id res chain seq x y z
N MET A 1 -8.17 -21.09 7.71
CA MET A 1 -7.31 -20.04 8.32
C MET A 1 -8.23 -19.01 8.97
N GLU A 2 -7.99 -18.67 10.24
CA GLU A 2 -8.79 -17.68 10.95
C GLU A 2 -8.39 -16.27 10.48
N LEU A 3 -9.37 -15.42 10.14
CA LEU A 3 -9.12 -14.05 9.72
C LEU A 3 -8.63 -13.23 10.91
N ARG A 4 -7.51 -12.55 10.75
CA ARG A 4 -6.97 -11.67 11.77
C ARG A 4 -7.66 -10.31 11.71
N ARG A 5 -7.86 -9.71 12.86
CA ARG A 5 -8.31 -8.33 12.92
C ARG A 5 -7.20 -7.40 12.39
N SER A 6 -7.56 -6.42 11.56
CA SER A 6 -6.55 -5.50 11.00
C SER A 6 -5.87 -4.70 12.12
N PRO A 7 -4.52 -4.72 12.23
CA PRO A 7 -3.81 -3.94 13.26
C PRO A 7 -4.12 -2.43 13.21
N THR A 8 -4.38 -1.91 12.03
CA THR A 8 -4.76 -0.49 11.85
C THR A 8 -6.15 -0.19 12.46
N LEU A 9 -7.08 -1.15 12.41
CA LEU A 9 -8.40 -1.00 13.05
C LEU A 9 -8.29 -1.06 14.57
N GLU A 10 -7.47 -1.95 15.12
CA GLU A 10 -7.21 -2.04 16.56
C GLU A 10 -6.61 -0.75 17.11
N ILE A 11 -5.65 -0.17 16.38
CA ILE A 11 -5.09 1.15 16.73
C ILE A 11 -6.19 2.22 16.69
N GLY A 12 -7.06 2.22 15.69
CA GLY A 12 -8.18 3.16 15.59
C GLY A 12 -9.13 3.09 16.80
N GLU A 13 -9.42 1.89 17.29
CA GLU A 13 -10.24 1.67 18.47
C GLU A 13 -9.55 2.14 19.76
N LYS A 14 -8.26 1.86 19.92
CA LYS A 14 -7.47 2.37 21.07
C LYS A 14 -7.49 3.90 21.10
N ILE A 15 -7.36 4.56 19.93
CA ILE A 15 -7.47 6.03 19.82
C ILE A 15 -8.85 6.50 20.24
N LYS A 16 -9.91 5.88 19.73
CA LYS A 16 -11.30 6.23 20.07
C LYS A 16 -11.59 6.06 21.56
N ALA A 17 -11.17 4.95 22.15
CA ALA A 17 -11.30 4.69 23.57
C ALA A 17 -10.57 5.74 24.43
N ALA A 18 -9.35 6.12 24.03
CA ALA A 18 -8.60 7.17 24.71
C ALA A 18 -9.27 8.54 24.60
N GLN A 19 -9.80 8.89 23.43
CA GLN A 19 -10.56 10.14 23.23
C GLN A 19 -11.79 10.21 24.14
N THR A 20 -12.53 9.09 24.27
CA THR A 20 -13.66 9.00 25.21
C THR A 20 -13.22 9.21 26.68
N ALA A 21 -12.01 8.81 27.03
CA ALA A 21 -11.40 9.03 28.33
C ALA A 21 -10.67 10.39 28.48
N ASN A 22 -10.88 11.33 27.55
CA ASN A 22 -10.18 12.63 27.48
C ASN A 22 -8.64 12.52 27.41
N LYS A 23 -8.12 11.40 26.88
CA LYS A 23 -6.69 11.19 26.66
C LYS A 23 -6.38 11.32 25.18
N ARG A 24 -5.37 12.12 24.84
CA ARG A 24 -4.91 12.27 23.45
C ARG A 24 -3.81 11.25 23.17
N LEU A 25 -4.07 10.32 22.23
CA LEU A 25 -3.08 9.41 21.69
C LEU A 25 -2.67 9.85 20.28
N TYR A 26 -1.39 9.74 19.99
CA TYR A 26 -0.80 9.99 18.67
C TYR A 26 -0.42 8.67 18.02
N SER A 27 -0.92 8.41 16.82
CA SER A 27 -0.62 7.17 16.09
C SER A 27 0.45 7.39 15.05
N LEU A 28 1.48 6.56 15.05
CA LEU A 28 2.47 6.48 13.96
C LEU A 28 2.05 5.49 12.85
N SER A 29 0.85 4.93 12.94
CA SER A 29 0.33 3.97 11.96
C SER A 29 -0.38 4.62 10.76
N THR A 30 -1.04 5.77 10.95
CA THR A 30 -1.92 6.39 9.95
C THR A 30 -1.59 7.85 9.70
N PRO A 31 -1.82 8.38 8.48
CA PRO A 31 -1.70 9.80 8.20
C PRO A 31 -2.77 10.60 8.96
N SER A 32 -2.46 11.85 9.31
CA SER A 32 -3.37 12.81 9.93
C SER A 32 -3.36 14.17 9.22
N LEU A 33 -3.07 14.17 7.92
CA LEU A 33 -3.11 15.37 7.10
C LEU A 33 -4.54 15.88 6.91
N PRO A 34 -4.72 17.20 6.73
CA PRO A 34 -6.02 17.77 6.37
C PRO A 34 -6.50 17.23 5.01
N TYR A 35 -7.81 17.02 4.89
CA TYR A 35 -8.43 16.52 3.66
C TYR A 35 -8.94 17.68 2.81
N TYR A 36 -8.73 17.60 1.49
CA TYR A 36 -9.24 18.57 0.52
C TYR A 36 -10.68 18.27 0.08
N THR A 37 -11.42 17.47 0.86
CA THR A 37 -12.77 17.02 0.50
C THR A 37 -13.79 18.15 0.42
N ALA A 38 -13.56 19.27 1.08
CA ALA A 38 -14.44 20.44 0.98
C ALA A 38 -14.50 21.06 -0.42
N GLU A 39 -13.50 20.80 -1.27
CA GLU A 39 -13.44 21.28 -2.65
C GLU A 39 -14.11 20.33 -3.66
N LEU A 40 -14.53 19.14 -3.22
CA LEU A 40 -15.12 18.11 -4.08
C LEU A 40 -16.66 18.15 -3.94
N LYS A 41 -17.33 18.36 -5.07
CA LYS A 41 -18.79 18.35 -5.14
C LYS A 41 -19.26 16.99 -5.64
N THR A 42 -20.29 16.46 -5.00
CA THR A 42 -20.94 15.20 -5.39
C THR A 42 -22.31 15.50 -6.02
N ASP A 43 -22.32 16.36 -7.04
CA ASP A 43 -23.54 16.61 -7.80
C ASP A 43 -23.77 15.43 -8.75
N CYS A 44 -24.44 14.41 -8.25
CA CYS A 44 -24.72 13.19 -8.98
C CYS A 44 -26.08 12.58 -8.59
N SER A 45 -26.69 11.89 -9.54
CA SER A 45 -27.89 11.09 -9.25
C SER A 45 -27.53 9.84 -8.45
N TRP A 46 -27.86 9.82 -7.16
CA TRP A 46 -27.65 8.67 -6.27
C TRP A 46 -28.42 7.42 -6.68
N GLY A 47 -29.45 7.57 -7.55
CA GLY A 47 -30.27 6.45 -8.02
C GLY A 47 -29.71 5.71 -9.21
N ARG A 48 -28.56 6.10 -9.76
CA ARG A 48 -27.94 5.43 -10.90
C ARG A 48 -26.71 4.65 -10.52
N LEU A 49 -26.65 3.37 -10.94
CA LEU A 49 -25.42 2.59 -10.91
C LEU A 49 -24.47 3.10 -12.01
N SER A 50 -23.17 3.16 -11.71
CA SER A 50 -22.14 3.30 -12.73
C SER A 50 -21.97 1.98 -13.49
N PRO A 51 -21.37 2.00 -14.69
CA PRO A 51 -20.97 0.77 -15.37
C PRO A 51 -20.07 -0.08 -14.46
N PRO A 52 -20.13 -1.41 -14.53
CA PRO A 52 -19.30 -2.30 -13.71
C PRO A 52 -17.79 -2.05 -13.84
N SER A 53 -17.34 -1.63 -15.03
CA SER A 53 -15.95 -1.25 -15.29
C SER A 53 -15.58 0.15 -14.79
N GLY A 54 -16.56 0.97 -14.40
CA GLY A 54 -16.37 2.36 -13.98
C GLY A 54 -16.82 3.40 -15.00
N LEU A 55 -16.77 4.67 -14.59
CA LEU A 55 -17.10 5.81 -15.47
C LEU A 55 -16.02 5.96 -16.56
N PRO A 56 -16.42 6.07 -17.86
CA PRO A 56 -15.45 6.16 -18.96
C PRO A 56 -14.44 7.29 -18.81
N GLU A 57 -14.88 8.48 -18.39
CA GLU A 57 -13.99 9.63 -18.18
C GLU A 57 -12.95 9.37 -17.09
N LEU A 58 -13.30 8.67 -16.01
CA LEU A 58 -12.35 8.32 -14.96
C LEU A 58 -11.37 7.26 -15.43
N ILE A 59 -11.82 6.29 -16.22
CA ILE A 59 -10.98 5.27 -16.86
C ILE A 59 -9.92 5.95 -17.74
N ASP A 60 -10.34 6.86 -18.62
CA ASP A 60 -9.43 7.54 -19.54
C ASP A 60 -8.42 8.44 -18.79
N GLN A 61 -8.89 9.16 -17.78
CA GLN A 61 -8.00 9.97 -16.93
C GLN A 61 -6.98 9.10 -16.17
N ALA A 62 -7.43 7.94 -15.66
CA ALA A 62 -6.54 7.01 -14.94
C ALA A 62 -5.46 6.40 -15.84
N LYS A 63 -5.76 6.09 -17.11
CA LYS A 63 -4.76 5.65 -18.09
C LYS A 63 -3.62 6.66 -18.23
N ILE A 64 -3.97 7.94 -18.30
CA ILE A 64 -2.99 9.02 -18.52
C ILE A 64 -2.19 9.30 -17.25
N ASP A 65 -2.85 9.38 -16.09
CA ASP A 65 -2.23 9.89 -14.86
C ASP A 65 -1.64 8.80 -13.97
N LEU A 66 -2.29 7.64 -13.87
CA LEU A 66 -1.88 6.57 -12.96
C LEU A 66 -1.02 5.51 -13.68
N PHE A 67 -1.36 5.22 -14.94
CA PHE A 67 -0.73 4.12 -15.67
C PHE A 67 0.20 4.57 -16.81
N ALA A 68 0.60 5.86 -16.84
CA ALA A 68 1.63 6.33 -17.76
C ALA A 68 2.93 5.51 -17.58
N GLY A 69 3.50 5.03 -18.70
CA GLY A 69 4.71 4.19 -18.71
C GLY A 69 4.45 2.68 -18.58
N TRP A 70 3.21 2.26 -18.29
CA TRP A 70 2.77 0.87 -18.33
C TRP A 70 2.16 0.52 -19.70
N ASN A 71 2.10 -0.78 -20.02
CA ASN A 71 1.48 -1.25 -21.26
C ASN A 71 -0.06 -1.17 -21.16
N VAL A 72 -0.62 -0.08 -21.64
CA VAL A 72 -2.07 0.13 -21.67
C VAL A 72 -2.75 -0.42 -22.93
N PHE A 73 -1.98 -0.90 -23.92
CA PHE A 73 -2.55 -1.43 -25.18
C PHE A 73 -3.15 -2.83 -25.01
N ASN A 74 -2.45 -3.69 -24.29
CA ASN A 74 -2.89 -5.06 -24.01
C ASN A 74 -3.60 -5.20 -22.67
N HIS A 75 -3.99 -4.06 -22.07
CA HIS A 75 -4.66 -3.98 -20.79
C HIS A 75 -5.87 -3.06 -20.84
N GLN A 76 -6.81 -3.28 -19.93
CA GLN A 76 -7.93 -2.39 -19.66
C GLN A 76 -7.81 -1.82 -18.26
N VAL A 77 -8.30 -0.60 -18.08
CA VAL A 77 -8.46 -0.01 -16.75
C VAL A 77 -9.87 -0.26 -16.27
N VAL A 78 -10.01 -0.85 -15.08
CA VAL A 78 -11.28 -1.06 -14.39
C VAL A 78 -11.26 -0.29 -13.08
N ILE A 79 -12.31 0.48 -12.83
CA ILE A 79 -12.49 1.21 -11.56
C ILE A 79 -13.22 0.31 -10.57
N THR A 80 -12.67 0.21 -9.37
CA THR A 80 -13.13 -0.72 -8.33
C THR A 80 -13.41 0.00 -7.02
N ALA A 81 -14.13 -0.67 -6.10
CA ALA A 81 -14.46 -0.14 -4.78
C ALA A 81 -13.28 -0.16 -3.79
N GLY A 82 -12.13 0.35 -4.24
CA GLY A 82 -10.88 0.45 -3.48
C GLY A 82 -9.95 -0.75 -3.66
N ALA A 83 -8.67 -0.56 -3.36
CA ALA A 83 -7.61 -1.55 -3.62
C ALA A 83 -7.86 -2.94 -3.01
N LYS A 84 -8.49 -3.04 -1.82
CA LYS A 84 -8.82 -4.36 -1.23
C LYS A 84 -9.77 -5.17 -2.10
N ALA A 85 -10.82 -4.52 -2.63
CA ALA A 85 -11.76 -5.16 -3.55
C ALA A 85 -11.06 -5.56 -4.86
N SER A 86 -10.18 -4.70 -5.38
CA SER A 86 -9.35 -5.02 -6.55
C SER A 86 -8.50 -6.27 -6.32
N LEU A 87 -7.72 -6.30 -5.26
CA LEU A 87 -6.79 -7.40 -4.96
C LEU A 87 -7.55 -8.72 -4.76
N PHE A 88 -8.70 -8.68 -4.07
CA PHE A 88 -9.54 -9.87 -3.94
C PHE A 88 -10.05 -10.35 -5.30
N ALA A 89 -10.63 -9.45 -6.12
CA ALA A 89 -11.14 -9.79 -7.45
C ALA A 89 -10.02 -10.30 -8.38
N ILE A 90 -8.82 -9.73 -8.31
CA ILE A 90 -7.63 -10.21 -9.02
C ILE A 90 -7.35 -11.67 -8.63
N LEU A 91 -7.17 -11.96 -7.34
CA LEU A 91 -6.85 -13.31 -6.91
C LEU A 91 -7.91 -14.30 -7.38
N LYS A 92 -9.21 -14.00 -7.19
CA LYS A 92 -10.30 -14.87 -7.66
C LYS A 92 -10.34 -15.02 -9.18
N SER A 93 -9.79 -14.08 -9.97
CA SER A 93 -9.76 -14.17 -11.43
C SER A 93 -8.61 -15.01 -11.99
N ILE A 94 -7.51 -15.16 -11.25
CA ILE A 94 -6.28 -15.81 -11.73
C ILE A 94 -5.86 -17.04 -10.93
N THR A 95 -6.57 -17.36 -9.83
CA THR A 95 -6.24 -18.48 -8.93
C THR A 95 -7.44 -19.39 -8.68
N LYS A 96 -7.13 -20.59 -8.19
CA LYS A 96 -8.07 -21.55 -7.61
C LYS A 96 -7.82 -21.66 -6.11
N ALA A 97 -8.76 -22.29 -5.39
CA ALA A 97 -8.55 -22.62 -3.98
C ALA A 97 -7.24 -23.41 -3.78
N GLN A 98 -6.49 -23.07 -2.72
CA GLN A 98 -5.18 -23.62 -2.36
C GLN A 98 -4.01 -23.22 -3.27
N ASP A 99 -4.22 -22.38 -4.31
CA ASP A 99 -3.09 -21.82 -5.05
C ASP A 99 -2.22 -20.96 -4.13
N LYS A 100 -0.90 -21.10 -4.31
CA LYS A 100 0.08 -20.38 -3.49
C LYS A 100 0.38 -19.01 -4.04
N ILE A 101 0.46 -18.04 -3.14
CA ILE A 101 0.76 -16.62 -3.45
C ILE A 101 2.05 -16.25 -2.74
N LEU A 102 3.11 -15.94 -3.49
CA LEU A 102 4.36 -15.43 -2.91
C LEU A 102 4.18 -13.96 -2.48
N ILE A 103 4.46 -13.69 -1.22
CA ILE A 103 4.39 -12.34 -0.65
C ILE A 103 5.73 -12.03 0.01
N PRO A 104 6.56 -11.19 -0.64
CA PRO A 104 7.81 -10.74 -0.05
C PRO A 104 7.55 -9.89 1.21
N SER A 105 8.22 -10.19 2.31
CA SER A 105 8.13 -9.39 3.53
C SER A 105 9.35 -8.49 3.70
N PRO A 106 9.20 -7.30 4.34
CA PRO A 106 7.99 -6.84 5.02
C PRO A 106 6.90 -6.39 4.03
N PHE A 107 5.64 -6.71 4.35
CA PHE A 107 4.49 -6.51 3.49
C PHE A 107 3.32 -5.82 4.22
N TRP A 108 2.35 -5.29 3.48
CA TRP A 108 1.11 -4.81 4.08
C TRP A 108 0.29 -5.98 4.63
N PRO A 109 -0.04 -5.99 5.96
CA PRO A 109 -0.65 -7.16 6.61
C PRO A 109 -1.92 -7.70 5.94
N SER A 110 -2.71 -6.82 5.33
CA SER A 110 -3.96 -7.24 4.66
C SER A 110 -3.77 -8.16 3.44
N TYR A 111 -2.55 -8.31 2.91
CA TYR A 111 -2.33 -9.26 1.82
C TYR A 111 -2.63 -10.71 2.27
N PHE A 112 -2.23 -11.06 3.49
CA PHE A 112 -2.51 -12.38 4.05
C PHE A 112 -4.02 -12.59 4.25
N ASP A 113 -4.74 -11.58 4.76
CA ASP A 113 -6.18 -11.65 4.94
C ASP A 113 -6.91 -11.79 3.60
N ILE A 114 -6.46 -11.04 2.57
CA ILE A 114 -7.02 -11.12 1.21
C ILE A 114 -6.80 -12.52 0.62
N CYS A 115 -5.60 -13.10 0.79
CA CYS A 115 -5.32 -14.47 0.37
C CYS A 115 -6.27 -15.47 1.08
N ALA A 116 -6.46 -15.29 2.39
CA ALA A 116 -7.36 -16.15 3.16
C ALA A 116 -8.81 -16.13 2.64
N VAL A 117 -9.35 -14.92 2.42
CA VAL A 117 -10.72 -14.76 1.88
C VAL A 117 -10.82 -15.25 0.45
N ALA A 118 -9.74 -15.16 -0.33
CA ALA A 118 -9.66 -15.73 -1.69
C ALA A 118 -9.42 -17.25 -1.71
N GLU A 119 -9.30 -17.89 -0.55
CA GLU A 119 -9.00 -19.34 -0.38
C GLU A 119 -7.60 -19.73 -0.89
N CYS A 120 -6.68 -18.76 -1.00
CA CYS A 120 -5.31 -18.97 -1.40
C CYS A 120 -4.37 -19.17 -0.21
N VAL A 121 -3.20 -19.74 -0.46
CA VAL A 121 -2.17 -19.99 0.56
C VAL A 121 -1.04 -18.95 0.41
N PRO A 122 -0.89 -17.99 1.34
CA PRO A 122 0.22 -17.05 1.29
C PRO A 122 1.53 -17.74 1.68
N ILE A 123 2.57 -17.54 0.85
CA ILE A 123 3.95 -17.95 1.12
C ILE A 123 4.76 -16.70 1.39
N GLU A 124 5.24 -16.57 2.62
CA GLU A 124 6.11 -15.46 2.99
C GLU A 124 7.54 -15.69 2.48
N MET A 125 8.14 -14.67 1.86
CA MET A 125 9.55 -14.65 1.49
C MET A 125 10.23 -13.46 2.18
N PRO A 126 10.98 -13.68 3.28
CA PRO A 126 11.66 -12.62 3.99
C PRO A 126 12.72 -11.92 3.13
N THR A 127 12.78 -10.60 3.21
CA THR A 127 13.89 -9.80 2.67
C THR A 127 14.75 -9.24 3.81
N ALA A 128 16.02 -8.97 3.54
CA ALA A 128 16.97 -8.58 4.57
C ALA A 128 17.15 -7.05 4.64
N PHE A 129 17.20 -6.51 5.85
CA PHE A 129 17.56 -5.11 6.11
C PHE A 129 18.94 -4.77 5.49
N SER A 130 19.93 -5.66 5.64
CA SER A 130 21.28 -5.50 5.08
C SER A 130 21.32 -5.40 3.54
N LYS A 131 20.26 -5.86 2.86
CA LYS A 131 20.06 -5.73 1.40
C LYS A 131 19.11 -4.59 1.04
N GLY A 132 18.78 -3.70 1.98
CA GLY A 132 17.83 -2.61 1.78
C GLY A 132 16.41 -3.07 1.48
N PHE A 133 16.01 -4.25 1.95
CA PHE A 133 14.73 -4.92 1.65
C PHE A 133 14.46 -5.17 0.15
N ASN A 134 15.50 -5.09 -0.69
CA ASN A 134 15.34 -5.37 -2.12
C ASN A 134 15.04 -6.84 -2.37
N LEU A 135 14.24 -7.09 -3.40
CA LEU A 135 13.95 -8.42 -3.88
C LEU A 135 15.13 -8.96 -4.72
N ASP A 136 15.31 -10.26 -4.66
CA ASP A 136 16.34 -10.98 -5.37
C ASP A 136 15.70 -12.01 -6.31
N ILE A 137 15.98 -11.92 -7.61
CA ILE A 137 15.34 -12.78 -8.62
C ILE A 137 15.73 -14.24 -8.44
N ASP A 138 16.94 -14.53 -7.97
CA ASP A 138 17.39 -15.91 -7.80
C ASP A 138 16.74 -16.56 -6.57
N GLU A 139 16.50 -15.80 -5.49
CA GLU A 139 15.72 -16.27 -4.35
C GLU A 139 14.24 -16.50 -4.75
N ILE A 140 13.67 -15.66 -5.62
CA ILE A 140 12.31 -15.87 -6.17
C ILE A 140 12.26 -17.16 -6.99
N LYS A 141 13.22 -17.39 -7.90
CA LYS A 141 13.31 -18.61 -8.71
C LYS A 141 13.45 -19.85 -7.84
N LYS A 142 14.32 -19.81 -6.84
CA LYS A 142 14.53 -20.88 -5.87
C LYS A 142 13.26 -21.20 -5.08
N THR A 143 12.55 -20.16 -4.63
CA THR A 143 11.26 -20.31 -3.95
C THR A 143 10.21 -20.91 -4.88
N TYR A 144 10.19 -20.50 -6.16
CA TYR A 144 9.27 -21.07 -7.14
C TYR A 144 9.53 -22.57 -7.39
N LEU A 145 10.77 -22.98 -7.47
CA LEU A 145 11.11 -24.41 -7.64
C LEU A 145 10.56 -25.28 -6.51
N LYS A 146 10.57 -24.76 -5.28
CA LYS A 146 10.08 -25.43 -4.09
C LYS A 146 8.56 -25.34 -3.93
N GLU A 147 8.00 -24.16 -4.06
CA GLU A 147 6.62 -23.88 -3.65
C GLU A 147 5.62 -23.88 -4.81
N LYS A 148 6.09 -23.67 -6.07
CA LYS A 148 5.24 -23.61 -7.28
C LYS A 148 4.09 -22.62 -7.11
N PHE A 149 4.39 -21.41 -6.62
CA PHE A 149 3.39 -20.35 -6.46
C PHE A 149 2.82 -19.89 -7.81
N ARG A 150 1.55 -19.46 -7.80
CA ARG A 150 0.82 -18.98 -8.97
C ARG A 150 0.96 -17.48 -9.18
N VAL A 151 1.14 -16.73 -8.09
CA VAL A 151 1.18 -15.26 -8.08
C VAL A 151 2.31 -14.80 -7.18
N ILE A 152 3.00 -13.72 -7.56
CA ILE A 152 3.79 -12.88 -6.66
C ILE A 152 3.07 -11.55 -6.46
N MET A 153 2.87 -11.11 -5.20
CA MET A 153 2.12 -9.91 -4.87
C MET A 153 2.91 -9.03 -3.90
N PHE A 154 3.12 -7.76 -4.25
CA PHE A 154 3.86 -6.80 -3.44
C PHE A 154 3.43 -5.36 -3.73
N SER A 155 3.81 -4.41 -2.86
CA SER A 155 3.62 -2.97 -3.11
C SER A 155 4.87 -2.29 -3.63
N ASN A 156 4.69 -1.36 -4.58
CA ASN A 156 5.74 -0.52 -5.14
C ASN A 156 5.20 0.91 -5.41
N PRO A 157 5.56 1.95 -4.61
CA PRO A 157 6.47 1.91 -3.46
C PRO A 157 6.02 0.97 -2.33
N ASN A 158 6.98 0.38 -1.63
CA ASN A 158 6.69 -0.62 -0.62
C ASN A 158 6.10 -0.01 0.67
N ASN A 159 5.16 -0.72 1.26
CA ASN A 159 4.64 -0.50 2.59
C ASN A 159 4.99 -1.74 3.43
N PRO A 160 5.87 -1.63 4.45
CA PRO A 160 6.15 -0.41 5.24
C PRO A 160 7.47 0.31 4.93
N THR A 161 8.35 -0.20 4.07
CA THR A 161 9.75 0.25 3.97
C THR A 161 9.95 1.55 3.20
N GLY A 162 9.01 1.92 2.31
CA GLY A 162 9.11 3.09 1.45
C GLY A 162 10.12 2.95 0.29
N ILE A 163 10.69 1.77 0.07
CA ILE A 163 11.57 1.55 -1.08
C ILE A 163 10.78 1.47 -2.39
N ILE A 164 11.44 1.78 -3.49
CA ILE A 164 10.99 1.52 -4.86
C ILE A 164 11.89 0.44 -5.42
N TYR A 165 11.31 -0.61 -5.99
CA TYR A 165 12.10 -1.67 -6.62
C TYR A 165 12.68 -1.21 -7.94
N ASP A 166 13.89 -1.69 -8.23
CA ASP A 166 14.63 -1.33 -9.44
C ASP A 166 13.92 -1.80 -10.71
N GLY A 167 13.95 -0.96 -11.76
CA GLY A 167 13.27 -1.26 -13.01
C GLY A 167 13.85 -2.46 -13.76
N ASP A 168 15.16 -2.69 -13.68
CA ASP A 168 15.77 -3.84 -14.33
C ASP A 168 15.44 -5.14 -13.60
N PHE A 169 15.35 -5.09 -12.26
CA PHE A 169 14.79 -6.21 -11.48
C PHE A 169 13.35 -6.51 -11.90
N LEU A 170 12.49 -5.49 -12.02
CA LEU A 170 11.09 -5.68 -12.40
C LEU A 170 10.93 -6.27 -13.80
N LYS A 171 11.78 -5.89 -14.76
CA LYS A 171 11.82 -6.51 -16.10
C LYS A 171 12.26 -7.98 -16.05
N GLN A 172 13.26 -8.31 -15.22
CA GLN A 172 13.69 -9.70 -15.02
C GLN A 172 12.57 -10.53 -14.37
N LEU A 173 11.83 -9.94 -13.42
CA LEU A 173 10.70 -10.58 -12.79
C LEU A 173 9.55 -10.82 -13.78
N ASP A 174 9.26 -9.85 -14.67
CA ASP A 174 8.26 -10.01 -15.73
C ASP A 174 8.61 -11.12 -16.71
N LYS A 175 9.89 -11.17 -17.13
CA LYS A 175 10.38 -12.28 -17.96
C LYS A 175 10.22 -13.64 -17.26
N PHE A 176 10.61 -13.75 -16.00
CA PHE A 176 10.42 -14.96 -15.21
C PHE A 176 8.93 -15.34 -15.12
N ALA A 177 8.05 -14.36 -14.93
CA ALA A 177 6.61 -14.58 -14.84
C ALA A 177 6.04 -15.14 -16.14
N GLN A 178 6.50 -14.64 -17.30
CA GLN A 178 6.14 -15.17 -18.62
C GLN A 178 6.62 -16.62 -18.79
N ASP A 179 7.91 -16.87 -18.49
CA ASP A 179 8.56 -18.18 -18.69
C ASP A 179 7.92 -19.25 -17.80
N CYS A 180 7.45 -18.90 -16.60
CA CYS A 180 6.88 -19.82 -15.60
C CYS A 180 5.35 -19.83 -15.52
N GLY A 181 4.66 -18.97 -16.25
CA GLY A 181 3.19 -18.83 -16.18
C GLY A 181 2.69 -18.22 -14.86
N VAL A 182 3.54 -17.48 -14.14
CA VAL A 182 3.22 -16.79 -12.88
C VAL A 182 2.61 -15.43 -13.18
N TYR A 183 1.70 -14.93 -12.33
CA TYR A 183 1.23 -13.55 -12.39
C TYR A 183 1.97 -12.65 -11.39
N ILE A 184 2.18 -11.40 -11.78
CA ILE A 184 2.72 -10.35 -10.91
C ILE A 184 1.59 -9.39 -10.58
N VAL A 185 1.32 -9.16 -9.29
CA VAL A 185 0.36 -8.18 -8.81
C VAL A 185 1.12 -7.08 -8.07
N ILE A 186 1.10 -5.87 -8.62
CA ILE A 186 1.77 -4.69 -8.07
C ILE A 186 0.73 -3.75 -7.48
N ASP A 187 0.77 -3.56 -6.16
CA ASP A 187 0.00 -2.53 -5.46
C ASP A 187 0.82 -1.23 -5.44
N GLN A 188 0.43 -0.27 -6.27
CA GLN A 188 1.08 1.05 -6.33
C GLN A 188 0.25 2.15 -5.66
N SER A 189 -0.42 1.84 -4.56
CA SER A 189 -1.27 2.78 -3.81
C SER A 189 -0.57 4.06 -3.33
N PHE A 190 0.76 4.15 -3.48
CA PHE A 190 1.58 5.32 -3.16
C PHE A 190 2.24 5.96 -4.39
N SER A 191 1.71 5.75 -5.58
CA SER A 191 2.28 6.20 -6.87
C SER A 191 2.48 7.72 -6.99
N LYS A 192 1.84 8.51 -6.12
CA LYS A 192 1.96 9.98 -6.06
C LYS A 192 2.77 10.48 -4.85
N VAL A 193 3.33 9.57 -4.05
CA VAL A 193 4.19 9.89 -2.90
C VAL A 193 5.59 9.39 -3.22
N ILE A 194 6.29 10.14 -4.05
CA ILE A 194 7.59 9.77 -4.62
C ILE A 194 8.63 10.83 -4.23
N PHE A 195 9.78 10.38 -3.77
CA PHE A 195 10.93 11.21 -3.41
C PHE A 195 12.12 10.97 -4.35
N ASP A 196 12.23 9.76 -4.93
CA ASP A 196 13.19 9.42 -5.98
C ASP A 196 12.44 9.23 -7.31
N HIS A 197 12.27 10.33 -8.04
CA HIS A 197 11.53 10.35 -9.30
C HIS A 197 12.24 9.57 -10.42
N ASP A 198 13.57 9.53 -10.41
CA ASP A 198 14.34 8.80 -11.42
C ASP A 198 14.15 7.30 -11.24
N LYS A 199 14.27 6.81 -10.01
CA LYS A 199 14.01 5.40 -9.69
C LYS A 199 12.56 5.01 -9.99
N TRP A 200 11.61 5.90 -9.67
CA TRP A 200 10.19 5.68 -9.96
C TRP A 200 9.92 5.61 -11.46
N SER A 201 10.48 6.52 -12.26
CA SER A 201 10.29 6.50 -13.72
C SER A 201 10.83 5.21 -14.35
N ARG A 202 12.00 4.75 -13.91
CA ARG A 202 12.61 3.51 -14.37
C ARG A 202 11.86 2.26 -13.91
N SER A 203 11.14 2.32 -12.81
CA SER A 203 10.33 1.19 -12.32
C SER A 203 9.07 0.91 -13.16
N ARG A 204 8.76 1.78 -14.12
CA ARG A 204 7.67 1.62 -15.10
C ARG A 204 8.25 1.15 -16.42
N PHE A 205 7.63 0.15 -17.04
CA PHE A 205 8.10 -0.44 -18.27
C PHE A 205 6.93 -1.03 -19.09
N GLN A 206 7.19 -1.39 -20.33
CA GLN A 206 6.22 -2.11 -21.16
C GLN A 206 6.13 -3.55 -20.65
N ASN A 207 5.17 -3.81 -19.81
CA ASN A 207 4.96 -5.09 -19.13
C ASN A 207 4.20 -6.09 -20.02
N SER A 208 4.37 -7.37 -19.70
CA SER A 208 3.61 -8.45 -20.33
C SER A 208 2.17 -8.51 -19.83
N ASP A 209 1.39 -9.43 -20.42
CA ASP A 209 0.03 -9.77 -20.00
C ASP A 209 -0.03 -10.60 -18.69
N ARG A 210 1.11 -10.75 -17.99
CA ARG A 210 1.20 -11.37 -16.67
C ARG A 210 1.24 -10.37 -15.54
N VAL A 211 1.32 -9.08 -15.82
CA VAL A 211 1.39 -8.01 -14.82
C VAL A 211 0.05 -7.33 -14.64
N ILE A 212 -0.42 -7.28 -13.40
CA ILE A 212 -1.66 -6.59 -13.00
C ILE A 212 -1.28 -5.51 -11.98
N ILE A 213 -1.80 -4.30 -12.14
CA ILE A 213 -1.42 -3.17 -11.32
C ILE A 213 -2.66 -2.55 -10.68
N VAL A 214 -2.60 -2.35 -9.36
CA VAL A 214 -3.65 -1.67 -8.59
C VAL A 214 -3.14 -0.32 -8.14
N ASP A 215 -3.88 0.75 -8.43
CA ASP A 215 -3.60 2.09 -7.90
C ASP A 215 -4.81 2.62 -7.11
N SER A 216 -4.54 3.23 -5.96
CA SER A 216 -5.58 3.65 -5.03
C SER A 216 -5.68 5.17 -4.88
N PHE A 217 -6.88 5.70 -4.96
CA PHE A 217 -7.14 7.11 -4.64
C PHE A 217 -7.05 7.41 -3.14
N SER A 218 -7.05 6.37 -2.29
CA SER A 218 -7.03 6.51 -0.84
C SER A 218 -5.82 7.28 -0.30
N LYS A 219 -4.63 7.04 -0.85
CA LYS A 219 -3.37 7.64 -0.38
C LYS A 219 -2.91 8.77 -1.28
N ASN A 220 -3.03 8.57 -2.57
CA ASN A 220 -2.59 9.54 -3.57
C ASN A 220 -3.40 10.84 -3.56
N TYR A 221 -4.69 10.76 -3.22
CA TYR A 221 -5.63 11.88 -3.21
C TYR A 221 -6.33 12.09 -1.87
N LEU A 222 -5.88 11.40 -0.80
CA LEU A 222 -6.49 11.44 0.55
C LEU A 222 -8.00 11.09 0.56
N LEU A 223 -8.44 10.24 -0.39
CA LEU A 223 -9.84 9.81 -0.55
C LEU A 223 -10.11 8.44 0.09
N GLN A 224 -9.59 8.19 1.30
CA GLN A 224 -9.75 6.87 1.95
C GLN A 224 -11.21 6.47 2.13
N GLY A 225 -12.08 7.41 2.49
CA GLY A 225 -13.51 7.18 2.70
C GLY A 225 -14.30 6.96 1.41
N ALA A 226 -13.80 7.44 0.27
CA ALA A 226 -14.49 7.34 -1.01
C ALA A 226 -14.52 5.91 -1.57
N ARG A 227 -13.58 5.05 -1.17
CA ARG A 227 -13.50 3.66 -1.63
C ARG A 227 -13.39 3.54 -3.15
N VAL A 228 -12.37 4.13 -3.76
CA VAL A 228 -12.10 4.06 -5.20
C VAL A 228 -10.66 3.65 -5.45
N ALA A 229 -10.47 2.76 -6.43
CA ALA A 229 -9.19 2.38 -6.99
C ALA A 229 -9.31 2.17 -8.49
N ALA A 230 -8.20 2.26 -9.21
CA ALA A 230 -8.09 1.88 -10.60
C ALA A 230 -7.20 0.64 -10.71
N THR A 231 -7.58 -0.30 -11.56
CA THR A 231 -6.82 -1.54 -11.77
C THR A 231 -6.53 -1.69 -13.25
N LEU A 232 -5.25 -1.83 -13.59
CA LEU A 232 -4.80 -2.15 -14.94
C LEU A 232 -4.75 -3.68 -15.06
N VAL A 233 -5.62 -4.23 -15.89
CA VAL A 233 -5.86 -5.68 -16.02
C VAL A 233 -5.58 -6.11 -17.46
N PRO A 234 -4.87 -7.22 -17.72
CA PRO A 234 -4.70 -7.78 -19.05
C PRO A 234 -6.04 -8.04 -19.75
N ASN A 235 -6.11 -7.77 -21.05
CA ASN A 235 -7.35 -7.87 -21.85
C ASN A 235 -8.07 -9.22 -21.67
N HIS A 236 -7.31 -10.33 -21.66
CA HIS A 236 -7.89 -11.67 -21.52
C HIS A 236 -8.48 -11.97 -20.12
N LEU A 237 -8.17 -11.16 -19.11
CA LEU A 237 -8.71 -11.30 -17.75
C LEU A 237 -9.82 -10.29 -17.45
N THR A 238 -9.97 -9.23 -18.24
CA THR A 238 -10.80 -8.07 -17.90
C THR A 238 -12.26 -8.44 -17.67
N GLU A 239 -12.84 -9.29 -18.52
CA GLU A 239 -14.23 -9.72 -18.38
C GLU A 239 -14.44 -10.49 -17.06
N ASN A 240 -13.62 -11.51 -16.81
CA ASN A 240 -13.72 -12.33 -15.60
C ASN A 240 -13.49 -11.50 -14.34
N PHE A 241 -12.47 -10.62 -14.33
CA PHE A 241 -12.20 -9.70 -13.24
C PHE A 241 -13.39 -8.77 -12.96
N THR A 242 -13.96 -8.17 -14.01
CA THR A 242 -15.11 -7.25 -13.91
C THR A 242 -16.34 -7.99 -13.37
N ASN A 243 -16.61 -9.21 -13.86
CA ASN A 243 -17.73 -10.03 -13.40
C ASN A 243 -17.61 -10.41 -11.92
N ILE A 244 -16.40 -10.77 -11.45
CA ILE A 244 -16.17 -11.04 -10.03
C ILE A 244 -16.42 -9.77 -9.18
N HIS A 245 -15.85 -8.63 -9.57
CA HIS A 245 -16.08 -7.36 -8.88
C HIS A 245 -17.56 -6.97 -8.87
N GLN A 246 -18.25 -7.11 -10.00
CA GLN A 246 -19.68 -6.84 -10.14
C GLN A 246 -20.52 -7.75 -9.24
N THR A 247 -20.20 -9.02 -9.15
CA THR A 247 -20.93 -10.00 -8.31
C THR A 247 -20.88 -9.60 -6.84
N ILE A 248 -19.77 -8.99 -6.37
CA ILE A 248 -19.58 -8.64 -4.97
C ILE A 248 -20.16 -7.25 -4.66
N LEU A 249 -20.02 -6.28 -5.57
CA LEU A 249 -20.23 -4.86 -5.29
C LEU A 249 -21.05 -4.12 -6.35
N SER A 250 -21.53 -4.81 -7.38
CA SER A 250 -22.17 -4.25 -8.58
C SER A 250 -21.26 -3.30 -9.36
N ALA A 251 -20.83 -2.19 -8.74
CA ALA A 251 -19.87 -1.22 -9.28
C ALA A 251 -19.23 -0.40 -8.15
N ALA A 252 -18.15 0.29 -8.43
CA ALA A 252 -17.65 1.33 -7.52
C ALA A 252 -18.70 2.45 -7.41
N PRO A 253 -18.92 3.06 -6.22
CA PRO A 253 -19.95 4.07 -6.01
C PRO A 253 -19.79 5.26 -6.97
N ALA A 254 -20.84 5.61 -7.73
CA ALA A 254 -20.78 6.70 -8.73
C ALA A 254 -20.33 8.05 -8.11
N PRO A 255 -20.85 8.49 -6.95
CA PRO A 255 -20.37 9.72 -6.30
C PRO A 255 -18.87 9.69 -6.02
N ALA A 256 -18.37 8.56 -5.57
CA ALA A 256 -16.95 8.40 -5.25
C ALA A 256 -16.07 8.44 -6.50
N GLN A 257 -16.53 7.90 -7.62
CA GLN A 257 -15.84 7.99 -8.91
C GLN A 257 -15.81 9.44 -9.42
N ILE A 258 -16.89 10.18 -9.28
CA ILE A 258 -16.97 11.62 -9.64
C ILE A 258 -16.00 12.42 -8.77
N MET A 259 -15.94 12.16 -7.47
CA MET A 259 -14.96 12.78 -6.57
C MET A 259 -13.52 12.48 -7.00
N ALA A 260 -13.23 11.23 -7.34
CA ALA A 260 -11.91 10.82 -7.81
C ALA A 260 -11.52 11.54 -9.11
N LEU A 261 -12.42 11.62 -10.08
CA LEU A 261 -12.21 12.34 -11.34
C LEU A 261 -11.97 13.84 -11.10
N GLN A 262 -12.77 14.47 -10.23
CA GLN A 262 -12.56 15.88 -9.87
C GLN A 262 -11.21 16.09 -9.18
N ALA A 263 -10.81 15.19 -8.26
CA ALA A 263 -9.53 15.28 -7.58
C ALA A 263 -8.37 15.19 -8.58
N MET A 264 -8.45 14.31 -9.59
CA MET A 264 -7.46 14.22 -10.67
C MET A 264 -7.42 15.49 -11.51
N LYS A 265 -8.56 15.95 -12.02
CA LYS A 265 -8.66 17.16 -12.87
C LYS A 265 -8.18 18.43 -12.15
N LYS A 266 -8.47 18.54 -10.86
CA LYS A 266 -8.00 19.64 -9.99
C LYS A 266 -6.59 19.45 -9.44
N LYS A 267 -5.95 18.31 -9.72
CA LYS A 267 -4.64 17.93 -9.18
C LYS A 267 -4.56 18.00 -7.64
N LEU A 268 -5.64 17.61 -6.97
CA LEU A 268 -5.73 17.57 -5.51
C LEU A 268 -4.96 16.35 -4.95
N LEU A 269 -3.67 16.34 -5.22
CA LEU A 269 -2.75 15.31 -4.72
C LEU A 269 -2.49 15.50 -3.22
N ILE A 270 -2.00 14.45 -2.58
CA ILE A 270 -1.38 14.57 -1.27
C ILE A 270 -0.31 15.68 -1.32
N PRO A 271 -0.25 16.58 -0.32
CA PRO A 271 0.76 17.63 -0.32
C PRO A 271 2.18 17.07 -0.34
N SER A 272 3.13 17.88 -0.78
CA SER A 272 4.54 17.52 -0.67
C SER A 272 4.88 17.22 0.80
N LEU A 273 5.57 16.11 1.02
CA LEU A 273 5.97 15.64 2.34
C LEU A 273 7.49 15.68 2.54
N PHE A 274 8.20 16.47 1.74
CA PHE A 274 9.67 16.58 1.83
C PHE A 274 10.13 17.07 3.20
N GLU A 275 9.51 18.10 3.75
CA GLU A 275 9.87 18.63 5.07
C GLU A 275 9.60 17.61 6.19
N GLN A 276 8.46 16.93 6.14
CA GLN A 276 8.11 15.88 7.12
C GLN A 276 9.07 14.70 7.03
N ARG A 277 9.43 14.31 5.80
CA ARG A 277 10.42 13.26 5.55
C ARG A 277 11.78 13.64 6.11
N GLU A 278 12.30 14.81 5.78
CA GLU A 278 13.59 15.31 6.23
C GLU A 278 13.65 15.42 7.77
N LYS A 279 12.63 16.02 8.37
CA LYS A 279 12.52 16.10 9.83
C LYS A 279 12.54 14.73 10.49
N THR A 280 11.82 13.74 9.90
CA THR A 280 11.79 12.39 10.41
C THR A 280 13.15 11.72 10.27
N GLN A 281 13.79 11.83 9.12
CA GLN A 281 15.12 11.28 8.85
C GLN A 281 16.15 11.85 9.83
N ASN A 282 16.14 13.16 10.05
CA ASN A 282 17.02 13.83 11.02
C ASN A 282 16.79 13.32 12.45
N PHE A 283 15.53 13.10 12.84
CA PHE A 283 15.21 12.49 14.15
C PHE A 283 15.79 11.07 14.27
N LEU A 284 15.56 10.19 13.27
CA LEU A 284 16.07 8.82 13.28
C LEU A 284 17.61 8.80 13.36
N THR A 285 18.27 9.62 12.56
CA THR A 285 19.75 9.77 12.56
C THR A 285 20.27 10.23 13.92
N LYS A 286 19.64 11.26 14.52
CA LYS A 286 20.00 11.74 15.87
C LYS A 286 19.87 10.66 16.94
N LYS A 287 18.89 9.75 16.79
CA LYS A 287 18.68 8.64 17.73
C LYS A 287 19.57 7.44 17.43
N LYS A 288 20.36 7.47 16.36
CA LYS A 288 21.19 6.36 15.89
C LYS A 288 20.38 5.08 15.65
N TRP A 289 19.14 5.25 15.17
CA TRP A 289 18.32 4.13 14.75
C TRP A 289 18.67 3.75 13.31
N ASP A 290 18.79 2.47 13.04
CA ASP A 290 19.04 1.99 11.71
C ASP A 290 17.77 2.12 10.86
N PHE A 291 17.87 2.65 9.65
CA PHE A 291 16.76 2.74 8.71
C PHE A 291 17.27 2.72 7.27
N ILE A 292 16.42 2.30 6.37
CA ILE A 292 16.66 2.43 4.93
C ILE A 292 16.05 3.75 4.46
N GLU A 293 16.81 4.50 3.67
CA GLU A 293 16.31 5.72 3.05
C GLU A 293 15.18 5.36 2.06
N GLN A 294 13.98 5.89 2.34
CA GLN A 294 12.84 5.58 1.49
C GLN A 294 12.84 6.46 0.23
N SER A 295 12.41 5.85 -0.87
CA SER A 295 12.29 6.49 -2.18
C SER A 295 10.85 6.91 -2.49
N GLY A 296 9.87 6.36 -1.76
CA GLY A 296 8.45 6.64 -1.93
C GLY A 296 7.63 6.27 -0.69
N SER A 297 6.31 6.38 -0.77
CA SER A 297 5.36 6.28 0.34
C SER A 297 5.59 7.32 1.44
N PHE A 298 4.84 7.24 2.54
CA PHE A 298 5.02 8.13 3.68
C PHE A 298 5.36 7.36 4.98
N TYR A 299 6.13 6.29 4.83
CA TYR A 299 6.57 5.46 5.94
C TYR A 299 8.08 5.35 6.00
N PHE A 300 8.62 5.33 7.22
CA PHE A 300 9.90 4.72 7.55
C PHE A 300 9.65 3.39 8.27
N PHE A 301 10.61 2.48 8.19
CA PHE A 301 10.59 1.20 8.89
C PHE A 301 11.90 1.01 9.66
N PRO A 302 12.15 1.85 10.68
CA PRO A 302 13.40 1.84 11.43
C PRO A 302 13.50 0.60 12.30
N LYS A 303 14.76 0.19 12.53
CA LYS A 303 15.17 -0.84 13.46
C LYS A 303 15.60 -0.22 14.78
N ILE A 304 15.15 -0.76 15.89
CA ILE A 304 15.55 -0.33 17.23
C ILE A 304 15.84 -1.52 18.12
N LEU A 305 16.76 -1.33 19.04
CA LEU A 305 17.00 -2.31 20.10
C LEU A 305 15.85 -2.26 21.13
N ASN A 306 15.42 -3.41 21.60
CA ASN A 306 14.44 -3.52 22.67
C ASN A 306 13.06 -2.91 22.33
N MET A 307 12.48 -3.31 21.18
CA MET A 307 11.22 -2.80 20.68
C MET A 307 10.06 -2.92 21.67
N GLU A 308 9.97 -4.04 22.42
CA GLU A 308 8.90 -4.27 23.38
C GLU A 308 8.90 -3.23 24.50
N ALA A 309 10.06 -2.97 25.11
CA ALA A 309 10.20 -1.92 26.12
C ALA A 309 9.95 -0.52 25.55
N MET A 310 10.31 -0.30 24.28
CA MET A 310 10.03 0.99 23.62
C MET A 310 8.54 1.19 23.38
N GLU A 311 7.81 0.17 22.96
CA GLU A 311 6.37 0.26 22.75
C GLU A 311 5.64 0.62 24.03
N GLU A 312 5.95 -0.06 25.13
CA GLU A 312 5.34 0.20 26.43
C GLU A 312 5.60 1.64 26.92
N ARG A 313 6.87 2.09 26.85
CA ARG A 313 7.23 3.47 27.22
C ARG A 313 6.56 4.51 26.30
N ALA A 314 6.54 4.27 24.99
CA ALA A 314 5.86 5.12 24.04
C ALA A 314 4.34 5.22 24.32
N PHE A 315 3.72 4.09 24.66
CA PHE A 315 2.30 4.06 25.01
C PHE A 315 2.01 4.88 26.26
N ARG A 316 2.85 4.76 27.31
CA ARG A 316 2.73 5.62 28.53
C ARG A 316 2.82 7.11 28.20
N LYS A 317 3.61 7.50 27.19
CA LYS A 317 3.72 8.89 26.68
C LYS A 317 2.60 9.27 25.71
N GLY A 318 1.66 8.38 25.45
CA GLY A 318 0.55 8.60 24.54
C GLY A 318 0.88 8.42 23.05
N ILE A 319 1.89 7.62 22.73
CA ILE A 319 2.27 7.25 21.35
C ILE A 319 1.91 5.79 21.08
N LEU A 320 1.20 5.57 19.97
CA LEU A 320 0.92 4.22 19.46
C LEU A 320 1.90 3.88 18.33
N LEU A 321 2.76 2.90 18.56
CA LEU A 321 3.63 2.30 17.57
C LEU A 321 2.89 1.15 16.85
N LEU A 322 3.31 0.83 15.64
CA LEU A 322 2.88 -0.36 14.92
C LEU A 322 4.10 -1.24 14.69
N GLN A 323 4.18 -2.31 15.46
CA GLN A 323 5.32 -3.23 15.50
C GLN A 323 5.61 -3.86 14.14
N GLY A 324 6.88 -4.14 13.89
CA GLY A 324 7.36 -4.78 12.67
C GLY A 324 6.86 -6.20 12.48
N SER A 325 6.61 -6.93 13.56
CA SER A 325 6.03 -8.29 13.54
C SER A 325 4.70 -8.40 12.78
N PHE A 326 3.93 -7.31 12.67
CA PHE A 326 2.73 -7.28 11.83
C PHE A 326 3.02 -7.34 10.33
N PHE A 327 4.24 -7.01 9.91
CA PHE A 327 4.64 -6.92 8.50
C PHE A 327 5.41 -8.14 7.99
N GLY A 328 5.55 -9.17 8.82
CA GLY A 328 6.24 -10.40 8.51
C GLY A 328 7.14 -10.90 9.64
N LYS A 329 7.70 -12.08 9.45
CA LYS A 329 8.57 -12.74 10.45
C LYS A 329 9.97 -12.13 10.44
N GLY A 330 10.55 -11.98 11.63
CA GLY A 330 11.94 -11.51 11.77
C GLY A 330 12.10 -9.99 11.74
N TYR A 331 11.01 -9.25 11.95
CA TYR A 331 11.00 -7.78 12.04
C TYR A 331 10.54 -7.30 13.42
N ASP A 332 10.70 -8.12 14.46
CA ASP A 332 10.27 -7.80 15.83
C ASP A 332 11.02 -6.61 16.44
N ASP A 333 12.19 -6.28 15.90
CA ASP A 333 13.00 -5.13 16.26
C ASP A 333 12.72 -3.87 15.40
N HIS A 334 11.69 -3.91 14.55
CA HIS A 334 11.27 -2.80 13.69
C HIS A 334 9.91 -2.24 14.12
N PHE A 335 9.60 -1.02 13.64
CA PHE A 335 8.25 -0.49 13.67
C PHE A 335 7.97 0.40 12.46
N ARG A 336 6.71 0.53 12.08
CA ARG A 336 6.32 1.45 11.01
C ARG A 336 6.06 2.85 11.56
N LEU A 337 6.75 3.84 11.01
CA LEU A 337 6.61 5.26 11.32
C LEU A 337 5.98 6.00 10.14
N CYS A 338 4.74 6.48 10.30
CA CYS A 338 4.05 7.34 9.34
C CYS A 338 4.39 8.81 9.62
N PHE A 339 5.01 9.49 8.66
CA PHE A 339 5.34 10.91 8.76
C PHE A 339 4.36 11.85 8.03
N ALA A 340 3.31 11.32 7.39
CA ALA A 340 2.26 12.14 6.75
C ALA A 340 1.38 12.80 7.81
N LYS A 341 1.92 13.83 8.46
CA LYS A 341 1.34 14.56 9.59
C LYS A 341 1.69 16.05 9.51
N PRO A 342 0.88 16.93 10.14
CA PRO A 342 1.30 18.31 10.34
C PRO A 342 2.65 18.39 11.08
N MET A 343 3.49 19.36 10.70
CA MET A 343 4.82 19.52 11.31
C MET A 343 4.78 19.72 12.82
N SER A 344 3.76 20.43 13.33
CA SER A 344 3.52 20.60 14.77
C SER A 344 3.20 19.27 15.48
N GLU A 345 2.44 18.38 14.83
CA GLU A 345 2.15 17.06 15.38
C GLU A 345 3.40 16.18 15.40
N LEU A 346 4.20 16.20 14.33
CA LEU A 346 5.47 15.46 14.29
C LEU A 346 6.43 15.92 15.40
N GLN A 347 6.51 17.23 15.68
CA GLN A 347 7.33 17.73 16.76
C GLN A 347 6.91 17.14 18.11
N ILE A 348 5.62 17.21 18.42
CA ILE A 348 5.06 16.65 19.67
C ILE A 348 5.36 15.14 19.78
N ILE A 349 5.22 14.40 18.67
CA ILE A 349 5.49 12.96 18.64
C ILE A 349 6.97 12.68 18.93
N PHE A 350 7.88 13.42 18.29
CA PHE A 350 9.32 13.21 18.48
C PHE A 350 9.79 13.59 19.88
N ASP A 351 9.25 14.68 20.46
CA ASP A 351 9.56 15.07 21.84
C ASP A 351 9.10 13.99 22.84
N LYS A 352 7.92 13.40 22.62
CA LYS A 352 7.39 12.30 23.43
C LYS A 352 8.20 11.00 23.27
N LEU A 353 8.61 10.66 22.04
CA LEU A 353 9.47 9.51 21.79
C LEU A 353 10.84 9.70 22.46
N ASP A 354 11.38 10.91 22.40
CA ASP A 354 12.64 11.24 23.08
C ASP A 354 12.51 11.09 24.61
N SER A 355 11.42 11.58 25.18
CA SER A 355 11.11 11.38 26.60
C SER A 355 10.99 9.90 26.97
N ALA A 356 10.35 9.07 26.10
CA ALA A 356 10.22 7.63 26.32
C ALA A 356 11.57 6.88 26.28
N LEU A 357 12.49 7.33 25.41
CA LEU A 357 13.84 6.76 25.34
C LEU A 357 14.70 7.07 26.57
N ASN A 358 14.51 8.22 27.19
CA ASN A 358 15.26 8.67 28.36
C ASN A 358 14.65 8.16 29.70
N GLU A 359 13.53 7.44 29.64
CA GLU A 359 12.91 6.79 30.80
C GLU A 359 13.73 5.55 31.19
N LYS A 360 14.22 5.52 32.43
CA LYS A 360 15.04 4.43 32.99
C LYS A 360 14.22 3.17 33.30
#